data_fe5c395892e8ad6dd7c90b61e9449dd4
#
_entry.id   fe5c395892e8ad6dd7c90b61e9449dd4
#
_cell.length_a   1.000
_cell.length_b   1.000
_cell.length_c   1.000
_cell.angle_alpha   90.00
_cell.angle_beta   90.00
_cell.angle_gamma   90.00
#
_symmetry.space_group_name_H-M   'P 1'
#
loop_
_entity.id
_entity.type
_entity.pdbx_description
1 polymer ?
#
loop_
_entity_poly.entity_id
_entity_poly.type
_entity_poly.pdbx_seq_one_letter_code
_entity_poly.pdbx_strand_id
1 'polypeptide(L)'
;MKVYLDACCLNRPFDDQSQPRVRLEAEAISLILDKLHQSEWEWIGSEILLYEVGQNPELENRQRALSFAALAHQVVETTEKILRRAEELEEAGFDSYDAIHLSSAELGKADVFLTTDDQILKVAARKKSSFSFTVENPVKWLEEVLK
;
A
#
# COMPACT_ATOMS: atom_id res chain seq x y z
N MET A 1 13.19 7.25 4.51
CA MET A 1 12.46 6.65 3.38
C MET A 1 10.97 6.65 3.69
N LYS A 2 10.16 7.05 2.72
CA LYS A 2 8.70 7.12 2.87
C LYS A 2 8.05 5.93 2.18
N VAL A 3 7.24 5.17 2.93
CA VAL A 3 6.64 3.92 2.48
C VAL A 3 5.11 4.05 2.47
N TYR A 4 4.48 3.66 1.38
CA TYR A 4 3.03 3.53 1.29
C TYR A 4 2.67 2.06 1.19
N LEU A 5 1.76 1.59 2.04
CA LEU A 5 1.25 0.22 2.03
C LEU A 5 -0.18 0.22 1.50
N ASP A 6 -0.42 -0.56 0.44
CA ASP A 6 -1.76 -0.77 -0.09
C ASP A 6 -2.62 -1.57 0.92
N ALA A 7 -3.94 -1.43 0.82
CA ALA A 7 -4.87 -2.10 1.73
C ALA A 7 -4.66 -3.62 1.76
N CYS A 8 -4.36 -4.24 0.63
CA CYS A 8 -4.10 -5.68 0.58
C CYS A 8 -2.91 -6.09 1.46
N CYS A 9 -1.93 -5.20 1.66
CA CYS A 9 -0.81 -5.47 2.56
C CYS A 9 -1.26 -5.53 4.02
N LEU A 10 -2.14 -4.62 4.43
CA LEU A 10 -2.66 -4.60 5.80
C LEU A 10 -3.59 -5.77 6.10
N ASN A 11 -4.26 -6.30 5.08
CA ASN A 11 -5.15 -7.45 5.22
C ASN A 11 -4.41 -8.78 5.13
N ARG A 12 -3.22 -8.81 4.52
CA ARG A 12 -2.49 -10.06 4.25
C ARG A 12 -2.21 -10.92 5.49
N PRO A 13 -1.87 -10.35 6.67
CA PRO A 13 -1.70 -11.16 7.88
C PRO A 13 -2.94 -11.94 8.32
N PHE A 14 -4.13 -11.55 7.84
CA PHE A 14 -5.41 -12.16 8.18
C PHE A 14 -5.94 -13.09 7.09
N ASP A 15 -5.24 -13.18 5.96
CA ASP A 15 -5.58 -14.09 4.87
C ASP A 15 -5.16 -15.52 5.22
N ASP A 16 -5.55 -16.48 4.38
CA ASP A 16 -5.25 -17.91 4.62
C ASP A 16 -3.74 -18.18 4.59
N GLN A 17 -3.16 -18.37 5.78
CA GLN A 17 -1.72 -18.60 5.95
C GLN A 17 -1.25 -19.99 5.52
N SER A 18 -2.16 -20.87 5.09
CA SER A 18 -1.77 -22.18 4.56
C SER A 18 -1.10 -22.07 3.19
N GLN A 19 -1.33 -20.94 2.47
CA GLN A 19 -0.71 -20.68 1.19
C GLN A 19 0.69 -20.08 1.40
N PRO A 20 1.75 -20.70 0.86
CA PRO A 20 3.13 -20.23 1.09
C PRO A 20 3.38 -18.78 0.71
N ARG A 21 2.83 -18.33 -0.41
CA ARG A 21 2.96 -16.94 -0.85
C ARG A 21 2.36 -15.97 0.17
N VAL A 22 1.15 -16.26 0.64
CA VAL A 22 0.44 -15.42 1.63
C VAL A 22 1.26 -15.31 2.90
N ARG A 23 1.80 -16.44 3.38
CA ARG A 23 2.63 -16.49 4.59
C ARG A 23 3.90 -15.66 4.46
N LEU A 24 4.60 -15.78 3.32
CA LEU A 24 5.82 -15.00 3.07
C LEU A 24 5.52 -13.51 3.01
N GLU A 25 4.44 -13.12 2.34
CA GLU A 25 4.03 -11.72 2.27
C GLU A 25 3.63 -11.19 3.64
N ALA A 26 2.91 -11.97 4.43
CA ALA A 26 2.52 -11.59 5.78
C ALA A 26 3.74 -11.36 6.69
N GLU A 27 4.74 -12.24 6.60
CA GLU A 27 5.98 -12.09 7.36
C GLU A 27 6.75 -10.82 6.96
N ALA A 28 6.86 -10.56 5.66
CA ALA A 28 7.51 -9.36 5.16
C ALA A 28 6.79 -8.10 5.64
N ILE A 29 5.47 -8.09 5.58
CA ILE A 29 4.66 -6.96 6.04
C ILE A 29 4.83 -6.72 7.53
N SER A 30 4.89 -7.79 8.33
CA SER A 30 5.13 -7.67 9.78
C SER A 30 6.47 -7.00 10.06
N LEU A 31 7.53 -7.37 9.36
CA LEU A 31 8.84 -6.74 9.50
C LEU A 31 8.82 -5.27 9.09
N ILE A 32 8.12 -4.96 8.01
CA ILE A 32 7.98 -3.58 7.53
C ILE A 32 7.23 -2.75 8.56
N LEU A 33 6.12 -3.27 9.10
CA LEU A 33 5.33 -2.58 10.13
C LEU A 33 6.15 -2.30 11.37
N ASP A 34 7.01 -3.24 11.79
CA ASP A 34 7.90 -3.03 12.94
C ASP A 34 8.83 -1.84 12.70
N LYS A 35 9.42 -1.76 11.51
CA LYS A 35 10.32 -0.65 11.18
C LYS A 35 9.60 0.68 11.07
N LEU A 36 8.38 0.67 10.55
CA LEU A 36 7.53 1.87 10.52
C LEU A 36 7.16 2.31 11.95
N HIS A 37 6.85 1.35 12.82
CA HIS A 37 6.51 1.59 14.21
C HIS A 37 7.67 2.20 14.98
N GLN A 38 8.89 1.77 14.68
CA GLN A 38 10.13 2.26 15.29
C GLN A 38 10.59 3.57 14.64
N SER A 39 9.84 4.10 13.69
CA SER A 39 10.15 5.32 12.93
C SER A 39 11.49 5.26 12.18
N GLU A 40 11.95 4.07 11.83
CA GLU A 40 13.11 3.92 10.95
C GLU A 40 12.77 4.35 9.52
N TRP A 41 11.51 4.12 9.12
CA TRP A 41 10.92 4.62 7.88
C TRP A 41 9.67 5.41 8.22
N GLU A 42 9.29 6.35 7.35
CA GLU A 42 8.06 7.13 7.52
C GLU A 42 6.92 6.47 6.76
N TRP A 43 5.79 6.28 7.43
CA TRP A 43 4.62 5.62 6.87
C TRP A 43 3.63 6.66 6.34
N ILE A 44 3.37 6.60 5.04
CA ILE A 44 2.37 7.45 4.38
C ILE A 44 1.09 6.64 4.22
N GLY A 45 0.06 7.04 4.93
CA GLY A 45 -1.29 6.51 4.77
C GLY A 45 -2.17 7.48 3.99
N SER A 46 -3.44 7.17 3.85
CA SER A 46 -4.40 8.02 3.13
C SER A 46 -5.81 7.76 3.61
N GLU A 47 -6.72 8.69 3.29
CA GLU A 47 -8.13 8.51 3.57
C GLU A 47 -8.70 7.30 2.81
N ILE A 48 -8.28 7.10 1.56
CA ILE A 48 -8.74 5.94 0.79
C ILE A 48 -8.30 4.61 1.40
N LEU A 49 -7.10 4.59 2.00
CA LEU A 49 -6.61 3.41 2.69
C LEU A 49 -7.50 3.08 3.89
N LEU A 50 -7.83 4.07 4.70
CA LEU A 50 -8.71 3.89 5.85
C LEU A 50 -10.10 3.42 5.42
N TYR A 51 -10.62 4.02 4.36
CA TYR A 51 -11.93 3.65 3.80
C TYR A 51 -11.94 2.19 3.34
N GLU A 52 -10.98 1.79 2.53
CA GLU A 52 -10.93 0.44 1.96
C GLU A 52 -10.71 -0.62 3.03
N VAL A 53 -9.80 -0.37 3.97
CA VAL A 53 -9.55 -1.27 5.10
C VAL A 53 -10.82 -1.40 5.96
N GLY A 54 -11.56 -0.30 6.11
CA GLY A 54 -12.84 -0.28 6.84
C GLY A 54 -13.95 -1.09 6.19
N GLN A 55 -13.79 -1.51 4.94
CA GLN A 55 -14.78 -2.32 4.21
C GLN A 55 -14.62 -3.83 4.46
N ASN A 56 -13.60 -4.26 5.18
CA ASN A 56 -13.40 -5.68 5.47
C ASN A 56 -14.61 -6.21 6.25
N PRO A 57 -15.31 -7.27 5.75
CA PRO A 57 -16.53 -7.79 6.40
C PRO A 57 -16.26 -8.48 7.74
N GLU A 58 -15.02 -8.96 7.96
CA GLU A 58 -14.64 -9.60 9.23
C GLU A 58 -14.35 -8.52 10.27
N LEU A 59 -15.23 -8.38 11.28
CA LEU A 59 -15.12 -7.31 12.27
C LEU A 59 -13.75 -7.26 12.96
N GLU A 60 -13.25 -8.40 13.43
CA GLU A 60 -11.98 -8.46 14.13
C GLU A 60 -10.82 -8.06 13.25
N ASN A 61 -10.78 -8.58 12.02
CA ASN A 61 -9.74 -8.26 11.05
C ASN A 61 -9.80 -6.78 10.66
N ARG A 62 -10.99 -6.25 10.46
CA ARG A 62 -11.21 -4.84 10.16
C ARG A 62 -10.67 -3.94 11.26
N GLN A 63 -10.98 -4.26 12.52
CA GLN A 63 -10.53 -3.46 13.67
C GLN A 63 -9.00 -3.49 13.80
N ARG A 64 -8.38 -4.64 13.60
CA ARG A 64 -6.91 -4.77 13.66
C ARG A 64 -6.24 -4.00 12.55
N ALA A 65 -6.72 -4.14 11.33
CA ALA A 65 -6.16 -3.43 10.17
C ALA A 65 -6.33 -1.92 10.32
N LEU A 66 -7.48 -1.44 10.80
CA LEU A 66 -7.71 -0.02 11.07
C LEU A 66 -6.77 0.49 12.16
N SER A 67 -6.53 -0.32 13.20
CA SER A 67 -5.60 0.05 14.27
C SER A 67 -4.17 0.23 13.73
N PHE A 68 -3.73 -0.64 12.83
CA PHE A 68 -2.44 -0.47 12.18
C PHE A 68 -2.41 0.78 11.31
N ALA A 69 -3.42 0.96 10.46
CA ALA A 69 -3.48 2.10 9.54
C ALA A 69 -3.49 3.44 10.29
N ALA A 70 -4.07 3.48 11.49
CA ALA A 70 -4.11 4.68 12.32
C ALA A 70 -2.72 5.09 12.84
N LEU A 71 -1.72 4.22 12.76
CA LEU A 71 -0.35 4.51 13.19
C LEU A 71 0.49 5.18 12.10
N ALA A 72 -0.07 5.43 10.93
CA ALA A 72 0.64 6.12 9.86
C ALA A 72 1.12 7.50 10.32
N HIS A 73 2.32 7.88 9.92
CA HIS A 73 2.92 9.16 10.30
C HIS A 73 2.24 10.33 9.60
N GLN A 74 1.70 10.09 8.42
CA GLN A 74 0.97 11.07 7.64
C GLN A 74 -0.23 10.39 6.99
N VAL A 75 -1.38 11.05 6.98
CA VAL A 75 -2.59 10.57 6.30
C VAL A 75 -2.97 11.59 5.23
N VAL A 76 -2.84 11.20 3.97
CA VAL A 76 -3.13 12.06 2.83
C VAL A 76 -4.63 12.16 2.62
N GLU A 77 -5.16 13.37 2.58
CA GLU A 77 -6.57 13.61 2.28
C GLU A 77 -6.86 13.42 0.78
N THR A 78 -8.03 12.86 0.49
CA THR A 78 -8.48 12.71 -0.90
C THR A 78 -9.04 14.05 -1.39
N THR A 79 -8.22 14.78 -2.11
CA THR A 79 -8.57 16.09 -2.66
C THR A 79 -8.97 15.98 -4.13
N GLU A 80 -9.49 17.07 -4.69
CA GLU A 80 -9.82 17.14 -6.11
C GLU A 80 -8.58 16.88 -6.99
N LYS A 81 -7.43 17.38 -6.57
CA LYS A 81 -6.15 17.14 -7.27
C LYS A 81 -5.82 15.65 -7.35
N ILE A 82 -6.02 14.92 -6.24
CA ILE A 82 -5.81 13.47 -6.20
C ILE A 82 -6.77 12.75 -7.14
N LEU A 83 -8.04 13.16 -7.16
CA LEU A 83 -9.05 12.54 -8.01
C LEU A 83 -8.78 12.78 -9.50
N ARG A 84 -8.29 13.94 -9.86
CA ARG A 84 -7.89 14.24 -11.25
C ARG A 84 -6.72 13.37 -11.69
N ARG A 85 -5.71 13.24 -10.84
CA ARG A 85 -4.56 12.38 -11.13
C ARG A 85 -5.00 10.92 -11.22
N ALA A 86 -5.93 10.50 -10.35
CA ALA A 86 -6.47 9.15 -10.38
C ALA A 86 -7.18 8.85 -11.71
N GLU A 87 -7.90 9.83 -12.28
CA GLU A 87 -8.54 9.65 -13.60
C GLU A 87 -7.50 9.34 -14.68
N GLU A 88 -6.35 10.03 -14.66
CA GLU A 88 -5.26 9.74 -15.59
C GLU A 88 -4.74 8.32 -15.41
N LEU A 89 -4.62 7.86 -14.17
CA LEU A 89 -4.15 6.52 -13.86
C LEU A 89 -5.17 5.45 -14.26
N GLU A 90 -6.47 5.73 -14.13
CA GLU A 90 -7.51 4.84 -14.63
C GLU A 90 -7.39 4.64 -16.15
N GLU A 91 -7.14 5.71 -16.88
CA GLU A 91 -6.90 5.64 -18.33
C GLU A 91 -5.66 4.83 -18.65
N ALA A 92 -4.67 4.82 -17.77
CA ALA A 92 -3.47 4.01 -17.92
C ALA A 92 -3.69 2.51 -17.63
N GLY A 93 -4.84 2.15 -17.03
CA GLY A 93 -5.22 0.76 -16.80
C GLY A 93 -5.41 0.34 -15.36
N PHE A 94 -5.34 1.27 -14.42
CA PHE A 94 -5.58 0.95 -13.00
C PHE A 94 -7.07 1.04 -12.65
N ASP A 95 -7.51 0.21 -11.70
CA ASP A 95 -8.88 0.31 -11.15
C ASP A 95 -9.03 1.59 -10.35
N SER A 96 -10.27 2.03 -10.13
CA SER A 96 -10.58 3.31 -9.45
C SER A 96 -9.90 3.47 -8.10
N TYR A 97 -10.03 2.48 -7.21
CA TYR A 97 -9.44 2.57 -5.87
C TYR A 97 -7.91 2.53 -5.94
N ASP A 98 -7.36 1.66 -6.79
CA ASP A 98 -5.91 1.55 -6.97
C ASP A 98 -5.34 2.88 -7.48
N ALA A 99 -6.04 3.52 -8.40
CA ALA A 99 -5.65 4.82 -8.93
C ALA A 99 -5.62 5.89 -7.83
N ILE A 100 -6.60 5.88 -6.93
CA ILE A 100 -6.63 6.84 -5.81
C ILE A 100 -5.50 6.56 -4.81
N HIS A 101 -5.20 5.29 -4.54
CA HIS A 101 -4.06 4.92 -3.70
C HIS A 101 -2.74 5.42 -4.29
N LEU A 102 -2.51 5.16 -5.56
CA LEU A 102 -1.27 5.58 -6.24
C LEU A 102 -1.14 7.09 -6.28
N SER A 103 -2.23 7.80 -6.56
CA SER A 103 -2.27 9.26 -6.54
C SER A 103 -1.99 9.81 -5.13
N SER A 104 -2.53 9.16 -4.10
CA SER A 104 -2.30 9.55 -2.70
C SER A 104 -0.84 9.37 -2.32
N ALA A 105 -0.24 8.24 -2.71
CA ALA A 105 1.18 7.97 -2.47
C ALA A 105 2.07 9.01 -3.16
N GLU A 106 1.70 9.40 -4.37
CA GLU A 106 2.42 10.43 -5.14
C GLU A 106 2.38 11.78 -4.43
N LEU A 107 1.20 12.20 -3.99
CA LEU A 107 1.04 13.47 -3.27
C LEU A 107 1.80 13.46 -1.93
N GLY A 108 1.79 12.32 -1.23
CA GLY A 108 2.54 12.14 0.01
C GLY A 108 4.04 11.99 -0.19
N LYS A 109 4.50 12.00 -1.43
CA LYS A 109 5.92 11.87 -1.80
C LYS A 109 6.54 10.56 -1.31
N ALA A 110 5.80 9.46 -1.43
CA ALA A 110 6.31 8.13 -1.11
C ALA A 110 7.51 7.80 -1.98
N ASP A 111 8.45 7.06 -1.42
CA ASP A 111 9.59 6.51 -2.17
C ASP A 111 9.25 5.14 -2.73
N VAL A 112 8.34 4.43 -2.08
CA VAL A 112 7.89 3.10 -2.52
C VAL A 112 6.40 2.90 -2.21
N PHE A 113 5.72 2.27 -3.15
CA PHE A 113 4.34 1.82 -3.02
C PHE A 113 4.36 0.29 -2.99
N LEU A 114 3.98 -0.30 -1.86
CA LEU A 114 4.01 -1.75 -1.69
C LEU A 114 2.61 -2.35 -1.84
N THR A 115 2.51 -3.39 -2.65
CA THR A 115 1.26 -4.09 -2.90
C THR A 115 1.49 -5.57 -3.16
N THR A 116 0.51 -6.40 -2.77
CA THR A 116 0.49 -7.83 -3.10
C THR A 116 -0.38 -8.11 -4.32
N ASP A 117 -0.99 -7.09 -4.90
CA ASP A 117 -1.88 -7.21 -6.06
C ASP A 117 -1.08 -7.29 -7.36
N ASP A 118 -1.10 -8.47 -7.99
CA ASP A 118 -0.35 -8.71 -9.23
C ASP A 118 -0.81 -7.82 -10.38
N GLN A 119 -2.08 -7.43 -10.41
CA GLN A 119 -2.59 -6.57 -11.47
C GLN A 119 -1.97 -5.17 -11.38
N ILE A 120 -1.89 -4.61 -10.17
CA ILE A 120 -1.23 -3.32 -9.94
C ILE A 120 0.24 -3.42 -10.36
N LEU A 121 0.94 -4.47 -9.92
CA LEU A 121 2.36 -4.67 -10.25
C LEU A 121 2.58 -4.75 -11.75
N LYS A 122 1.71 -5.45 -12.44
CA LYS A 122 1.79 -5.64 -13.89
C LYS A 122 1.60 -4.32 -14.65
N VAL A 123 0.56 -3.56 -14.31
CA VAL A 123 0.29 -2.28 -14.96
C VAL A 123 1.38 -1.27 -14.65
N ALA A 124 1.82 -1.21 -13.38
CA ALA A 124 2.89 -0.31 -12.96
C ALA A 124 4.21 -0.60 -13.68
N ALA A 125 4.53 -1.87 -13.92
CA ALA A 125 5.74 -2.26 -14.64
C ALA A 125 5.74 -1.72 -16.07
N ARG A 126 4.58 -1.62 -16.72
CA ARG A 126 4.43 -1.06 -18.06
C ARG A 126 4.45 0.47 -18.06
N LYS A 127 4.21 1.10 -16.92
CA LYS A 127 4.06 2.55 -16.78
C LYS A 127 5.08 3.15 -15.79
N LYS A 128 6.26 2.54 -15.69
CA LYS A 128 7.31 2.99 -14.73
C LYS A 128 7.61 4.47 -14.78
N SER A 129 7.65 5.05 -15.98
CA SER A 129 7.95 6.47 -16.15
C SER A 129 6.85 7.40 -15.65
N SER A 130 5.67 6.86 -15.34
CA SER A 130 4.55 7.66 -14.83
C SER A 130 4.68 8.01 -13.35
N PHE A 131 5.59 7.32 -12.64
CA PHE A 131 5.73 7.47 -11.18
C PHE A 131 7.14 7.89 -10.78
N SER A 132 7.21 8.71 -9.72
CA SER A 132 8.47 9.07 -9.07
C SER A 132 8.90 8.05 -8.01
N PHE A 133 8.08 7.05 -7.74
CA PHE A 133 8.34 6.01 -6.76
C PHE A 133 8.36 4.62 -7.40
N THR A 134 8.91 3.66 -6.66
CA THR A 134 8.90 2.25 -7.05
C THR A 134 7.59 1.60 -6.61
N VAL A 135 6.99 0.78 -7.46
CA VAL A 135 5.82 -0.05 -7.12
C VAL A 135 6.30 -1.49 -7.05
N GLU A 136 6.20 -2.12 -5.89
CA GLU A 136 6.80 -3.43 -5.68
C GLU A 136 6.02 -4.31 -4.69
N ASN A 137 6.24 -5.62 -4.79
CA ASN A 137 5.77 -6.59 -3.80
C ASN A 137 6.59 -6.44 -2.52
N PRO A 138 5.98 -6.54 -1.32
CA PRO A 138 6.70 -6.34 -0.07
C PRO A 138 7.84 -7.33 0.17
N VAL A 139 7.72 -8.58 -0.26
CA VAL A 139 8.79 -9.57 -0.10
C VAL A 139 10.00 -9.17 -0.94
N LYS A 140 9.77 -8.89 -2.20
CA LYS A 140 10.84 -8.53 -3.13
C LYS A 140 11.52 -7.24 -2.72
N TRP A 141 10.75 -6.24 -2.32
CA TRP A 141 11.30 -4.97 -1.87
C TRP A 141 12.14 -5.13 -0.62
N LEU A 142 11.65 -5.91 0.36
CA LEU A 142 12.37 -6.12 1.61
C LEU A 142 13.71 -6.81 1.38
N GLU A 143 13.76 -7.79 0.47
CA GLU A 143 15.01 -8.45 0.09
C GLU A 143 16.04 -7.45 -0.42
N GLU A 144 15.59 -6.47 -1.22
CA GLU A 144 16.48 -5.45 -1.79
C GLU A 144 17.01 -4.48 -0.72
N VAL A 145 16.15 -4.02 0.19
CA VAL A 145 16.56 -3.02 1.18
C VAL A 145 17.36 -3.60 2.35
N LEU A 146 17.30 -4.90 2.58
CA LEU A 146 18.05 -5.57 3.65
C LEU A 146 19.39 -6.13 3.19
N LYS A 147 19.75 -5.95 1.95
CA LYS A 147 21.05 -6.41 1.44
C LYS A 147 22.22 -5.68 2.10
#